data_38d9c853106b2086204b220a08574356
#
_entry.id   38d9c853106b2086204b220a08574356
#
_cell.length_a   1.000
_cell.length_b   1.000
_cell.length_c   1.000
_cell.angle_alpha   90.00
_cell.angle_beta   90.00
_cell.angle_gamma   90.00
#
_symmetry.space_group_name_H-M   'P 1'
#
loop_
_entity.id
_entity.type
_entity.pdbx_description
1 polymer ?
#
loop_
_entity_poly.entity_id
_entity_poly.type
_entity_poly.pdbx_seq_one_letter_code
_entity_poly.pdbx_strand_id
1 'polypeptide(L)'
;MKRQFYIFIIPLFLIIFLTSCTGTGVPINSFDKSFAESQVGKVYVLRASQMTGKASVMTIYLNDNLIGEIGEGEIAEGQVQDGKNLLSISNAYNVPAQLSFIGNTSKNYYFKTRYLSLTEAISSSSISNINIKIDRVDSDFQIYDN
;
A
#
# COMPACT_ATOMS: atom_id res chain seq x y z
N MET A 1 -37.72 23.82 -25.35
CA MET A 1 -36.33 23.31 -25.52
C MET A 1 -35.44 23.31 -24.25
N LYS A 2 -35.75 24.01 -23.16
CA LYS A 2 -34.88 24.04 -21.95
C LYS A 2 -35.00 22.80 -21.04
N ARG A 3 -36.07 22.03 -21.10
CA ARG A 3 -36.33 20.88 -20.19
C ARG A 3 -35.60 19.58 -20.58
N GLN A 4 -35.24 19.42 -21.85
CA GLN A 4 -34.55 18.19 -22.32
C GLN A 4 -33.02 18.24 -22.02
N PHE A 5 -32.44 19.41 -21.80
CA PHE A 5 -31.01 19.56 -21.54
C PHE A 5 -30.60 19.01 -20.16
N TYR A 6 -31.49 19.10 -19.16
CA TYR A 6 -31.22 18.64 -17.80
C TYR A 6 -31.20 17.13 -17.66
N ILE A 7 -31.91 16.38 -18.52
CA ILE A 7 -32.01 14.94 -18.44
C ILE A 7 -30.68 14.26 -18.84
N PHE A 8 -29.87 14.93 -19.68
CA PHE A 8 -28.56 14.39 -20.09
C PHE A 8 -27.40 14.81 -19.18
N ILE A 9 -27.51 15.92 -18.47
CA ILE A 9 -26.43 16.44 -17.60
C ILE A 9 -26.35 15.64 -16.29
N ILE A 10 -27.48 15.21 -15.73
CA ILE A 10 -27.51 14.48 -14.46
C ILE A 10 -26.80 13.11 -14.56
N PRO A 11 -27.06 12.25 -15.57
CA PRO A 11 -26.35 10.98 -15.68
C PRO A 11 -24.87 11.16 -16.02
N LEU A 12 -24.48 12.21 -16.76
CA LEU A 12 -23.09 12.49 -17.05
C LEU A 12 -22.31 12.92 -15.78
N PHE A 13 -22.93 13.69 -14.89
CA PHE A 13 -22.34 14.07 -13.61
C PHE A 13 -22.21 12.87 -12.65
N LEU A 14 -23.17 11.94 -12.68
CA LEU A 14 -23.14 10.73 -11.84
C LEU A 14 -22.03 9.77 -12.24
N ILE A 15 -21.65 9.70 -13.51
CA ILE A 15 -20.58 8.83 -14.00
C ILE A 15 -19.20 9.33 -13.53
N ILE A 16 -19.00 10.64 -13.37
CA ILE A 16 -17.74 11.23 -12.95
C ILE A 16 -17.42 10.92 -11.47
N PHE A 17 -18.45 10.67 -10.63
CA PHE A 17 -18.24 10.32 -9.22
C PHE A 17 -17.91 8.84 -8.97
N LEU A 18 -17.98 7.98 -9.98
CA LEU A 18 -17.66 6.56 -9.86
C LEU A 18 -16.19 6.22 -10.14
N THR A 19 -15.34 7.21 -10.44
CA THR A 19 -13.89 6.99 -10.46
C THR A 19 -13.41 6.85 -9.02
N SER A 20 -13.58 5.66 -8.47
CA SER A 20 -12.95 5.22 -7.24
C SER A 20 -11.45 5.50 -7.35
N CYS A 21 -10.86 6.18 -6.36
CA CYS A 21 -9.40 6.23 -6.21
C CYS A 21 -8.88 4.80 -6.06
N THR A 22 -8.58 4.16 -7.17
CA THR A 22 -7.85 2.90 -7.18
C THR A 22 -6.38 3.25 -7.03
N GLY A 23 -5.70 2.62 -6.10
CA GLY A 23 -4.25 2.71 -5.99
C GLY A 23 -3.57 2.27 -7.30
N THR A 24 -2.30 2.57 -7.45
CA THR A 24 -1.48 2.09 -8.58
C THR A 24 -0.90 0.71 -8.32
N GLY A 25 -1.22 0.12 -7.17
CA GLY A 25 -0.77 -1.21 -6.76
C GLY A 25 -1.37 -2.34 -7.59
N VAL A 26 -0.69 -3.47 -7.61
CA VAL A 26 -1.17 -4.71 -8.23
C VAL A 26 -2.06 -5.43 -7.21
N PRO A 27 -3.31 -5.79 -7.58
CA PRO A 27 -4.17 -6.59 -6.69
C PRO A 27 -3.50 -7.93 -6.34
N ILE A 28 -3.59 -8.34 -5.07
CA ILE A 28 -2.92 -9.53 -4.56
C ILE A 28 -3.35 -10.81 -5.27
N ASN A 29 -4.60 -10.91 -5.69
CA ASN A 29 -5.14 -12.06 -6.41
C ASN A 29 -4.62 -12.18 -7.86
N SER A 30 -4.04 -11.12 -8.40
CA SER A 30 -3.37 -11.10 -9.72
C SER A 30 -1.85 -11.10 -9.61
N PHE A 31 -1.29 -11.12 -8.38
CA PHE A 31 0.15 -11.14 -8.15
C PHE A 31 0.73 -12.53 -8.40
N ASP A 32 1.57 -12.66 -9.41
CA ASP A 32 2.28 -13.91 -9.70
C ASP A 32 3.51 -14.04 -8.81
N LYS A 33 3.36 -14.83 -7.73
CA LYS A 33 4.43 -15.09 -6.78
C LYS A 33 5.62 -15.80 -7.44
N SER A 34 5.36 -16.73 -8.37
CA SER A 34 6.42 -17.49 -9.05
C SER A 34 7.27 -16.58 -9.94
N PHE A 35 6.62 -15.64 -10.61
CA PHE A 35 7.30 -14.58 -11.36
C PHE A 35 8.11 -13.67 -10.44
N ALA A 36 7.53 -13.24 -9.32
CA ALA A 36 8.21 -12.39 -8.34
C ALA A 36 9.44 -13.07 -7.74
N GLU A 37 9.37 -14.38 -7.44
CA GLU A 37 10.51 -15.17 -6.95
C GLU A 37 11.61 -15.35 -7.99
N SER A 38 11.29 -15.32 -9.28
CA SER A 38 12.27 -15.36 -10.37
C SER A 38 13.05 -14.05 -10.55
N GLN A 39 12.52 -12.94 -10.04
CA GLN A 39 13.21 -11.65 -10.00
C GLN A 39 14.15 -11.60 -8.79
N VAL A 40 15.18 -10.80 -8.87
CA VAL A 40 16.09 -10.51 -7.74
C VAL A 40 16.25 -9.02 -7.53
N GLY A 41 16.57 -8.64 -6.30
CA GLY A 41 16.77 -7.24 -5.96
C GLY A 41 15.48 -6.42 -5.85
N LYS A 42 14.38 -7.07 -5.54
CA LYS A 42 13.08 -6.42 -5.43
C LYS A 42 12.63 -6.26 -3.99
N VAL A 43 11.86 -5.20 -3.76
CA VAL A 43 11.05 -4.99 -2.56
C VAL A 43 9.58 -5.11 -2.97
N TYR A 44 8.85 -5.91 -2.23
CA TYR A 44 7.40 -6.06 -2.36
C TYR A 44 6.76 -5.58 -1.06
N VAL A 45 5.83 -4.65 -1.16
CA VAL A 45 5.09 -4.11 -0.02
C VAL A 45 3.62 -4.41 -0.20
N LEU A 46 3.11 -5.31 0.62
CA LEU A 46 1.70 -5.69 0.64
C LEU A 46 0.96 -4.88 1.69
N ARG A 47 -0.19 -4.36 1.33
CA ARG A 47 -1.16 -3.87 2.31
C ARG A 47 -2.14 -4.97 2.68
N ALA A 48 -2.12 -5.33 3.98
CA ALA A 48 -3.05 -6.31 4.51
C ALA A 48 -4.51 -5.83 4.41
N SER A 49 -5.42 -6.78 4.17
CA SER A 49 -6.86 -6.53 4.28
C SER A 49 -7.23 -6.28 5.74
N GLN A 50 -7.95 -5.22 6.01
CA GLN A 50 -8.41 -4.83 7.36
C GLN A 50 -9.69 -4.03 7.29
N MET A 51 -10.55 -4.14 8.31
CA MET A 51 -11.75 -3.29 8.39
C MET A 51 -11.40 -1.79 8.53
N THR A 52 -10.31 -1.47 9.21
CA THR A 52 -9.87 -0.08 9.43
C THR A 52 -9.13 0.45 8.19
N GLY A 53 -9.58 1.59 7.67
CA GLY A 53 -8.89 2.29 6.60
C GLY A 53 -9.12 1.73 5.18
N LYS A 54 -10.16 0.93 4.95
CA LYS A 54 -10.48 0.35 3.64
C LYS A 54 -10.46 1.35 2.49
N ALA A 55 -11.03 2.53 2.71
CA ALA A 55 -11.17 3.57 1.69
C ALA A 55 -9.92 4.46 1.53
N SER A 56 -8.86 4.24 2.33
CA SER A 56 -7.65 5.05 2.23
C SER A 56 -6.61 4.38 1.35
N VAL A 57 -5.74 5.17 0.75
CA VAL A 57 -4.58 4.72 -0.02
C VAL A 57 -3.32 4.97 0.81
N MET A 58 -2.37 4.05 0.76
CA MET A 58 -1.03 4.22 1.34
C MET A 58 -0.04 4.52 0.23
N THR A 59 0.73 5.59 0.39
CA THR A 59 1.80 5.98 -0.52
C THR A 59 3.11 5.39 -0.03
N ILE A 60 3.80 4.65 -0.88
CA ILE A 60 4.99 3.88 -0.55
C ILE A 60 6.20 4.49 -1.24
N TYR A 61 7.22 4.79 -0.45
CA TYR A 61 8.52 5.28 -0.93
C TYR A 61 9.63 4.31 -0.54
N LEU A 62 10.57 4.10 -1.43
CA LEU A 62 11.83 3.40 -1.19
C LEU A 62 12.99 4.34 -1.53
N ASN A 63 13.83 4.69 -0.56
CA ASN A 63 14.94 5.65 -0.73
C ASN A 63 14.46 6.96 -1.37
N ASP A 64 13.35 7.52 -0.85
CA ASP A 64 12.67 8.73 -1.31
C ASP A 64 12.05 8.66 -2.72
N ASN A 65 12.16 7.53 -3.41
CA ASN A 65 11.49 7.29 -4.69
C ASN A 65 10.10 6.68 -4.45
N LEU A 66 9.09 7.27 -5.07
CA LEU A 66 7.74 6.70 -5.07
C LEU A 66 7.76 5.35 -5.81
N ILE A 67 7.35 4.27 -5.13
CA ILE A 67 7.24 2.94 -5.74
C ILE A 67 5.80 2.49 -5.93
N GLY A 68 4.83 3.20 -5.35
CA GLY A 68 3.42 2.96 -5.61
C GLY A 68 2.48 3.58 -4.58
N GLU A 69 1.23 3.57 -4.94
CA GLU A 69 0.10 3.89 -4.07
C GLU A 69 -0.78 2.66 -3.98
N ILE A 70 -0.97 2.11 -2.78
CA ILE A 70 -1.66 0.83 -2.60
C ILE A 70 -2.92 0.97 -1.76
N GLY A 71 -4.00 0.43 -2.30
CA GLY A 71 -5.24 0.16 -1.61
C GLY A 71 -5.17 -1.13 -0.80
N GLU A 72 -6.29 -1.52 -0.20
CA GLU A 72 -6.42 -2.78 0.53
C GLU A 72 -6.22 -3.98 -0.40
N GLY A 73 -5.38 -4.94 0.02
CA GLY A 73 -5.09 -6.14 -0.77
C GLY A 73 -4.26 -5.88 -2.03
N GLU A 74 -3.54 -4.76 -2.09
CA GLU A 74 -2.65 -4.43 -3.21
C GLU A 74 -1.18 -4.49 -2.79
N ILE A 75 -0.31 -4.66 -3.79
CA ILE A 75 1.14 -4.77 -3.66
C ILE A 75 1.80 -3.65 -4.47
N ALA A 76 2.78 -2.97 -3.85
CA ALA A 76 3.73 -2.11 -4.55
C ALA A 76 5.05 -2.86 -4.72
N GLU A 77 5.74 -2.59 -5.84
CA GLU A 77 7.04 -3.15 -6.16
C GLU A 77 8.08 -2.05 -6.34
N GLY A 78 9.28 -2.25 -5.77
CA GLY A 78 10.42 -1.35 -5.92
C GLY A 78 11.72 -2.09 -6.13
N GLN A 79 12.76 -1.36 -6.55
CA GLN A 79 14.11 -1.90 -6.75
C GLN A 79 14.98 -1.60 -5.52
N VAL A 80 15.54 -2.66 -4.90
CA VAL A 80 16.45 -2.53 -3.76
C VAL A 80 17.85 -2.08 -4.23
N GLN A 81 18.56 -1.37 -3.37
CA GLN A 81 19.97 -1.05 -3.55
C GLN A 81 20.82 -1.84 -2.56
N ASP A 82 22.09 -2.10 -2.90
CA ASP A 82 23.03 -2.68 -1.94
C ASP A 82 23.29 -1.69 -0.80
N GLY A 83 23.32 -2.19 0.42
CA GLY A 83 23.51 -1.38 1.61
C GLY A 83 22.21 -0.88 2.23
N LYS A 84 22.25 0.30 2.85
CA LYS A 84 21.13 0.85 3.61
C LYS A 84 20.00 1.31 2.69
N ASN A 85 18.80 0.81 2.94
CA ASN A 85 17.56 1.25 2.32
C ASN A 85 16.59 1.77 3.38
N LEU A 86 15.75 2.72 2.99
CA LEU A 86 14.70 3.29 3.81
C LEU A 86 13.35 3.09 3.12
N LEU A 87 12.51 2.27 3.72
CA LEU A 87 11.11 2.14 3.33
C LEU A 87 10.28 3.14 4.13
N SER A 88 9.53 4.00 3.47
CA SER A 88 8.66 4.99 4.08
C SER A 88 7.24 4.83 3.56
N ILE A 89 6.27 4.74 4.47
CA ILE A 89 4.86 4.53 4.14
C ILE A 89 4.04 5.62 4.81
N SER A 90 3.27 6.34 4.02
CA SER A 90 2.40 7.42 4.50
C SER A 90 0.97 7.25 3.96
N ASN A 91 0.06 7.95 4.58
CA ASN A 91 -1.25 8.25 4.02
C ASN A 91 -1.50 9.76 4.11
N ALA A 92 -2.63 10.21 3.58
CA ALA A 92 -2.95 11.65 3.51
C ALA A 92 -3.00 12.37 4.86
N TYR A 93 -3.03 11.64 5.99
CA TYR A 93 -3.32 12.21 7.32
C TYR A 93 -2.23 11.97 8.36
N ASN A 94 -1.22 11.15 8.10
CA ASN A 94 -0.31 10.67 9.13
C ASN A 94 1.16 10.93 8.84
N VAL A 95 1.93 11.03 9.93
CA VAL A 95 3.39 10.99 9.86
C VAL A 95 3.82 9.66 9.23
N PRO A 96 4.76 9.66 8.29
CA PRO A 96 5.24 8.45 7.64
C PRO A 96 5.79 7.43 8.64
N ALA A 97 5.36 6.18 8.54
CA ALA A 97 6.03 5.07 9.17
C ALA A 97 7.30 4.75 8.36
N GLN A 98 8.42 4.54 9.04
CA GLN A 98 9.71 4.31 8.38
C GLN A 98 10.38 3.06 8.93
N LEU A 99 11.00 2.29 8.03
CA LEU A 99 11.78 1.10 8.34
C LEU A 99 13.09 1.13 7.55
N SER A 100 14.22 1.11 8.26
CA SER A 100 15.54 0.95 7.62
C SER A 100 15.92 -0.53 7.58
N PHE A 101 16.48 -0.98 6.46
CA PHE A 101 17.00 -2.34 6.31
C PHE A 101 18.26 -2.35 5.45
N ILE A 102 19.06 -3.41 5.60
CA ILE A 102 20.22 -3.64 4.72
C ILE A 102 19.77 -4.47 3.53
N GLY A 103 19.84 -3.88 2.35
CA GLY A 103 19.50 -4.49 1.09
C GLY A 103 20.69 -5.22 0.46
N ASN A 104 20.34 -6.17 -0.39
CA ASN A 104 21.25 -6.89 -1.28
C ASN A 104 20.50 -7.13 -2.60
N THR A 105 21.06 -6.66 -3.71
CA THR A 105 20.44 -6.75 -5.03
C THR A 105 20.27 -8.19 -5.55
N SER A 106 20.84 -9.18 -4.87
CA SER A 106 20.65 -10.60 -5.18
C SER A 106 19.48 -11.25 -4.40
N LYS A 107 18.75 -10.49 -3.59
CA LYS A 107 17.66 -11.00 -2.74
C LYS A 107 16.41 -10.15 -2.86
N ASN A 108 15.27 -10.79 -2.71
CA ASN A 108 13.99 -10.11 -2.59
C ASN A 108 13.63 -9.86 -1.13
N TYR A 109 12.87 -8.81 -0.90
CA TYR A 109 12.43 -8.37 0.42
C TYR A 109 10.92 -8.20 0.40
N TYR A 110 10.25 -8.74 1.40
CA TYR A 110 8.80 -8.71 1.51
C TYR A 110 8.41 -7.99 2.80
N PHE A 111 7.51 -7.03 2.67
CA PHE A 111 6.98 -6.27 3.79
C PHE A 111 5.46 -6.32 3.76
N LYS A 112 4.86 -6.41 4.94
CA LYS A 112 3.43 -6.29 5.14
C LYS A 112 3.15 -5.00 5.89
N THR A 113 2.25 -4.19 5.38
CA THR A 113 1.82 -2.97 6.05
C THR A 113 0.35 -3.06 6.44
N ARG A 114 0.02 -2.44 7.57
CA ARG A 114 -1.35 -2.36 8.08
C ARG A 114 -1.53 -1.12 8.95
N TYR A 115 -2.77 -0.72 9.15
CA TYR A 115 -3.08 0.23 10.20
C TYR A 115 -3.00 -0.46 11.57
N LEU A 116 -2.56 0.27 12.58
CA LEU A 116 -2.67 -0.17 13.97
C LEU A 116 -4.15 -0.23 14.37
N SER A 117 -4.52 -1.26 15.10
CA SER A 117 -5.82 -1.29 15.78
C SER A 117 -5.87 -0.24 16.88
N LEU A 118 -7.06 0.18 17.27
CA LEU A 118 -7.23 1.16 18.36
C LEU A 118 -6.55 0.70 19.66
N THR A 119 -6.61 -0.58 19.93
CA THR A 119 -5.99 -1.20 21.12
C THR A 119 -4.46 -1.12 21.09
N GLU A 120 -3.86 -1.38 19.93
CA GLU A 120 -2.40 -1.27 19.74
C GLU A 120 -1.93 0.19 19.81
N ALA A 121 -2.70 1.11 19.26
CA ALA A 121 -2.40 2.54 19.32
C ALA A 121 -2.42 3.06 20.76
N ILE A 122 -3.36 2.62 21.58
CA ILE A 122 -3.45 2.99 23.00
C ILE A 122 -2.31 2.36 23.81
N SER A 123 -1.98 1.09 23.58
CA SER A 123 -0.95 0.36 24.35
C SER A 123 0.46 0.83 24.07
N SER A 124 0.71 1.39 22.89
CA SER A 124 2.05 1.87 22.50
C SER A 124 2.46 3.19 23.14
N SER A 125 1.62 3.79 24.01
CA SER A 125 1.79 5.13 24.63
C SER A 125 2.22 6.24 23.62
N SER A 126 2.26 5.92 22.37
CA SER A 126 2.48 6.82 21.25
C SER A 126 1.14 7.38 20.81
N ILE A 127 0.68 8.42 21.46
CA ILE A 127 -0.31 9.34 20.89
C ILE A 127 0.34 10.10 19.70
N SER A 128 1.42 9.57 19.17
CA SER A 128 1.99 10.03 17.91
C SER A 128 1.10 9.51 16.77
N ASN A 129 0.82 10.37 15.83
CA ASN A 129 -0.04 10.15 14.65
C ASN A 129 0.43 9.00 13.70
N ILE A 130 1.24 8.05 14.19
CA ILE A 130 1.73 6.90 13.43
C ILE A 130 0.75 5.76 13.61
N ASN A 131 -0.21 5.67 12.70
CA ASN A 131 -1.20 4.60 12.70
C ASN A 131 -0.85 3.46 11.74
N ILE A 132 0.37 3.42 11.23
CA ILE A 132 0.84 2.45 10.25
C ILE A 132 1.94 1.59 10.86
N LYS A 133 1.83 0.28 10.74
CA LYS A 133 2.85 -0.69 11.10
C LYS A 133 3.43 -1.34 9.86
N ILE A 134 4.74 -1.53 9.85
CA ILE A 134 5.49 -2.21 8.79
C ILE A 134 6.13 -3.45 9.43
N ASP A 135 5.76 -4.61 8.95
CA ASP A 135 6.33 -5.89 9.38
C ASP A 135 7.12 -6.49 8.21
N ARG A 136 8.36 -6.92 8.46
CA ARG A 136 9.09 -7.75 7.51
C ARG A 136 8.52 -9.17 7.58
N VAL A 137 8.27 -9.76 6.42
CA VAL A 137 7.78 -11.14 6.30
C VAL A 137 8.77 -11.97 5.47
N ASP A 138 8.86 -13.25 5.77
CA ASP A 138 9.69 -14.17 5.00
C ASP A 138 9.00 -14.51 3.66
N SER A 139 9.74 -15.14 2.76
CA SER A 139 9.26 -15.52 1.43
C SER A 139 8.05 -16.47 1.44
N ASP A 140 7.79 -17.14 2.58
CA ASP A 140 6.59 -17.97 2.81
C ASP A 140 5.34 -17.14 3.07
N PHE A 141 5.33 -15.94 2.56
CA PHE A 141 4.23 -15.02 2.55
C PHE A 141 2.95 -15.72 2.09
N GLN A 142 2.22 -16.27 3.05
CA GLN A 142 0.89 -16.80 2.80
C GLN A 142 -0.07 -15.62 2.77
N ILE A 143 -0.64 -15.42 1.60
CA ILE A 143 -1.77 -14.53 1.38
C ILE A 143 -2.95 -15.19 2.07
N TYR A 144 -3.11 -14.96 3.38
CA TYR A 144 -4.33 -15.38 4.05
C TYR A 144 -5.42 -14.37 3.77
N ASP A 145 -6.32 -14.76 2.88
CA ASP A 145 -7.69 -14.30 2.92
C ASP A 145 -8.35 -14.94 4.16
N ASN A 146 -8.66 -14.13 5.14
CA ASN A 146 -9.65 -14.44 6.17
C ASN A 146 -10.70 -13.34 6.18
#